data_50275da97c823b485283252c2bfd88ec
#
_entry.id   50275da97c823b485283252c2bfd88ec
#
_cell.length_a   1.000
_cell.length_b   1.000
_cell.length_c   1.000
_cell.angle_alpha   90.00
_cell.angle_beta   90.00
_cell.angle_gamma   90.00
#
_symmetry.space_group_name_H-M   'P 1'
#
loop_
_entity.id
_entity.type
_entity.pdbx_description
1 polymer ?
#
loop_
_entity_poly.entity_id
_entity_poly.type
_entity_poly.pdbx_seq_one_letter_code
_entity_poly.pdbx_strand_id
1 'polypeptide(L)'
;MQIDRRTALAGLASASALAGFAASPSTADAAARAAAGPDAGALDLDSAPGRLEALIRMRGALDDRLVISFLEGVYYGVMGARITPLYGLSAGLFRQYRRREDGGYDYANFELVYVTDLDSGELLEEFRNPYSGKVGKPPQTRLGPSRLTITPALEVARPAAFATPGSFHRFRAPRVVGDDVWITEESAVQAPPPMNFAFNEVLTYRASRKDLADRKRGHVPTEVSFNPVIGWRPWQGMEGFEGPPSHVLGVCNGRVVTSTEELPPRYQAWTRRFHADVLADPLKVLAPAWAQP
;
A
#
# COMPACT_ATOMS: atom_id res chain seq x y z
N MET A 1 -31.83 28.21 23.54
CA MET A 1 -32.38 26.86 23.70
C MET A 1 -31.24 25.95 24.10
N GLN A 2 -31.02 25.73 25.41
CA GLN A 2 -29.98 24.85 25.92
C GLN A 2 -30.47 23.41 25.82
N ILE A 3 -29.76 22.62 25.01
CA ILE A 3 -30.00 21.15 24.89
C ILE A 3 -29.28 20.52 26.09
N ASP A 4 -30.06 19.93 27.00
CA ASP A 4 -29.54 19.24 28.17
C ASP A 4 -28.67 18.04 27.76
N ARG A 5 -27.40 18.03 28.22
CA ARG A 5 -26.41 16.98 27.94
C ARG A 5 -26.81 15.58 28.43
N ARG A 6 -27.79 15.49 29.32
CA ARG A 6 -28.28 14.20 29.85
C ARG A 6 -29.22 13.48 28.89
N THR A 7 -29.87 14.17 27.97
CA THR A 7 -30.76 13.57 26.96
C THR A 7 -30.01 13.01 25.74
N ALA A 8 -28.80 13.53 25.46
CA ALA A 8 -27.97 13.05 24.38
C ALA A 8 -27.26 11.69 24.66
N LEU A 9 -27.08 11.37 25.97
CA LEU A 9 -26.44 10.09 26.38
C LEU A 9 -27.43 8.92 26.48
N ALA A 10 -28.72 9.17 26.58
CA ALA A 10 -29.74 8.11 26.64
C ALA A 10 -30.04 7.47 25.27
N GLY A 11 -29.69 8.14 24.18
CA GLY A 11 -29.91 7.63 22.79
C GLY A 11 -28.85 6.65 22.29
N LEU A 12 -27.70 6.53 22.96
CA LEU A 12 -26.58 5.68 22.54
C LEU A 12 -26.54 4.31 23.25
N ALA A 13 -27.42 4.06 24.23
CA ALA A 13 -27.45 2.81 24.98
C ALA A 13 -28.28 1.69 24.32
N SER A 14 -28.91 1.92 23.18
CA SER A 14 -29.79 0.95 22.52
C SER A 14 -29.20 0.20 21.33
N ALA A 15 -27.91 0.38 21.02
CA ALA A 15 -27.25 -0.27 19.87
C ALA A 15 -26.25 -1.38 20.28
N SER A 16 -26.26 -1.84 21.53
CA SER A 16 -25.35 -2.88 22.05
C SER A 16 -26.02 -4.21 22.32
N ALA A 17 -26.96 -4.63 21.45
CA ALA A 17 -27.51 -5.98 21.46
C ALA A 17 -27.14 -6.71 20.16
N LEU A 18 -25.89 -6.64 19.72
CA LEU A 18 -25.26 -7.67 18.91
C LEU A 18 -24.64 -8.69 19.86
N ALA A 19 -25.53 -9.39 20.58
CA ALA A 19 -25.20 -10.58 21.34
C ALA A 19 -24.65 -11.63 20.36
N GLY A 20 -23.47 -12.12 20.70
CA GLY A 20 -22.69 -13.08 19.98
C GLY A 20 -23.45 -14.25 19.37
N PHE A 21 -23.40 -14.32 18.08
CA PHE A 21 -23.30 -15.58 17.39
C PHE A 21 -21.81 -15.88 17.18
N ALA A 22 -21.12 -16.24 18.24
CA ALA A 22 -19.99 -17.12 18.13
C ALA A 22 -20.57 -18.50 17.76
N ALA A 23 -20.87 -18.70 16.49
CA ALA A 23 -21.01 -20.04 15.95
C ALA A 23 -19.63 -20.68 16.12
N SER A 24 -19.47 -21.48 17.16
CA SER A 24 -18.34 -22.42 17.26
C SER A 24 -18.34 -23.22 15.97
N PRO A 25 -17.22 -23.29 15.22
CA PRO A 25 -17.17 -24.13 14.02
C PRO A 25 -17.58 -25.57 14.46
N SER A 26 -18.51 -26.14 13.74
CA SER A 26 -18.96 -27.48 14.06
C SER A 26 -17.75 -28.42 13.98
N THR A 27 -17.69 -29.39 14.88
CA THR A 27 -16.64 -30.43 14.86
C THR A 27 -16.58 -31.16 13.52
N ALA A 28 -17.68 -31.20 12.76
CA ALA A 28 -17.75 -31.69 11.39
C ALA A 28 -16.95 -30.87 10.38
N ASP A 29 -16.95 -29.53 10.49
CA ASP A 29 -16.13 -28.63 9.62
C ASP A 29 -14.64 -28.74 9.93
N ALA A 30 -14.27 -28.95 11.19
CA ALA A 30 -12.89 -29.19 11.59
C ALA A 30 -12.42 -30.60 11.11
N ALA A 31 -13.26 -31.63 11.18
CA ALA A 31 -12.97 -32.96 10.68
C ALA A 31 -12.90 -33.00 9.14
N ALA A 32 -13.77 -32.26 8.43
CA ALA A 32 -13.73 -32.16 6.98
C ALA A 32 -12.47 -31.44 6.48
N ARG A 33 -11.98 -30.41 7.22
CA ARG A 33 -10.70 -29.76 6.93
C ARG A 33 -9.49 -30.64 7.23
N ALA A 34 -9.56 -31.49 8.25
CA ALA A 34 -8.49 -32.44 8.57
C ALA A 34 -8.45 -33.64 7.60
N ALA A 35 -9.58 -34.01 6.96
CA ALA A 35 -9.66 -35.09 6.00
C ALA A 35 -9.26 -34.69 4.56
N ALA A 36 -9.30 -33.39 4.22
CA ALA A 36 -8.65 -32.87 3.04
C ALA A 36 -7.15 -32.79 3.34
N GLY A 37 -6.41 -33.86 3.08
CA GLY A 37 -4.95 -33.86 3.14
C GLY A 37 -4.41 -32.67 2.31
N PRO A 38 -3.22 -32.15 2.62
CA PRO A 38 -2.65 -31.04 1.88
C PRO A 38 -2.65 -31.40 0.41
N ASP A 39 -3.38 -30.62 -0.40
CA ASP A 39 -3.30 -30.70 -1.87
C ASP A 39 -1.82 -30.71 -2.22
N ALA A 40 -1.32 -31.79 -2.82
CA ALA A 40 0.11 -32.04 -3.08
C ALA A 40 0.77 -30.95 -3.96
N GLY A 41 0.02 -29.92 -4.34
CA GLY A 41 0.45 -28.72 -5.07
C GLY A 41 0.16 -27.39 -4.36
N ALA A 42 -0.56 -27.40 -3.21
CA ALA A 42 -0.91 -26.15 -2.54
C ALA A 42 0.32 -25.49 -1.92
N LEU A 43 0.36 -24.16 -1.99
CA LEU A 43 1.41 -23.35 -1.36
C LEU A 43 1.23 -23.42 0.17
N ASP A 44 2.27 -23.87 0.89
CA ASP A 44 2.26 -23.93 2.35
C ASP A 44 2.46 -22.52 2.95
N LEU A 45 1.35 -21.85 3.28
CA LEU A 45 1.35 -20.52 3.87
C LEU A 45 1.76 -20.50 5.36
N ASP A 46 1.91 -21.65 5.99
CA ASP A 46 2.39 -21.76 7.38
C ASP A 46 3.92 -21.76 7.45
N SER A 47 4.60 -22.12 6.37
CA SER A 47 6.06 -22.07 6.28
C SER A 47 6.57 -20.68 5.84
N ALA A 48 7.77 -20.29 6.28
CA ALA A 48 8.41 -19.05 5.84
C ALA A 48 8.66 -19.03 4.32
N PRO A 49 9.18 -20.10 3.68
CA PRO A 49 9.35 -20.14 2.23
C PRO A 49 8.04 -19.98 1.46
N GLY A 50 6.97 -20.65 1.92
CA GLY A 50 5.68 -20.54 1.25
C GLY A 50 5.05 -19.15 1.39
N ARG A 51 5.18 -18.50 2.55
CA ARG A 51 4.76 -17.11 2.74
C ARG A 51 5.54 -16.15 1.86
N LEU A 52 6.86 -16.33 1.76
CA LEU A 52 7.71 -15.50 0.88
C LEU A 52 7.31 -15.68 -0.58
N GLU A 53 7.11 -16.91 -1.03
CA GLU A 53 6.66 -17.18 -2.40
C GLU A 53 5.30 -16.54 -2.69
N ALA A 54 4.32 -16.67 -1.77
CA ALA A 54 3.01 -16.02 -1.91
C ALA A 54 3.18 -14.50 -2.05
N LEU A 55 3.97 -13.88 -1.15
CA LEU A 55 4.23 -12.45 -1.19
C LEU A 55 4.83 -12.01 -2.53
N ILE A 56 5.87 -12.71 -3.02
CA ILE A 56 6.54 -12.34 -4.27
C ILE A 56 5.59 -12.50 -5.45
N ARG A 57 4.77 -13.55 -5.50
CA ARG A 57 3.80 -13.77 -6.58
C ARG A 57 2.64 -12.77 -6.56
N MET A 58 2.25 -12.26 -5.40
CA MET A 58 1.18 -11.27 -5.25
C MET A 58 1.69 -9.85 -5.49
N ARG A 59 2.85 -9.50 -4.95
CA ARG A 59 3.42 -8.14 -4.97
C ARG A 59 4.35 -7.91 -6.16
N GLY A 60 4.85 -8.99 -6.74
CA GLY A 60 5.89 -9.02 -7.76
C GLY A 60 5.72 -10.18 -8.72
N ALA A 61 6.84 -10.74 -9.14
CA ALA A 61 6.91 -11.95 -9.95
C ALA A 61 8.18 -12.75 -9.64
N LEU A 62 8.14 -14.07 -9.89
CA LEU A 62 9.29 -14.96 -9.68
C LEU A 62 10.31 -14.93 -10.85
N ASP A 63 9.95 -14.32 -11.97
CA ASP A 63 10.66 -14.37 -13.25
C ASP A 63 11.19 -13.01 -13.73
N ASP A 64 11.65 -12.18 -12.84
CA ASP A 64 12.31 -10.88 -13.08
C ASP A 64 11.52 -9.89 -13.99
N ARG A 65 10.25 -10.20 -14.32
CA ARG A 65 9.42 -9.27 -15.09
C ARG A 65 9.09 -8.00 -14.31
N LEU A 66 8.73 -6.96 -15.04
CA LEU A 66 8.14 -5.77 -14.47
C LEU A 66 6.78 -6.11 -13.84
N VAL A 67 6.51 -5.55 -12.67
CA VAL A 67 5.18 -5.48 -12.07
C VAL A 67 4.91 -4.06 -11.57
N ILE A 68 3.66 -3.64 -11.64
CA ILE A 68 3.23 -2.30 -11.27
C ILE A 68 2.03 -2.43 -10.34
N SER A 69 2.17 -2.02 -9.06
CA SER A 69 1.01 -1.80 -8.21
C SER A 69 0.42 -0.45 -8.57
N PHE A 70 -0.70 -0.46 -9.30
CA PHE A 70 -1.44 0.74 -9.66
C PHE A 70 -2.52 1.01 -8.62
N LEU A 71 -2.61 2.25 -8.14
CA LEU A 71 -3.46 2.69 -7.04
C LEU A 71 -4.14 4.00 -7.37
N GLU A 72 -5.41 4.10 -7.07
CA GLU A 72 -6.17 5.36 -7.09
C GLU A 72 -6.96 5.52 -5.80
N GLY A 73 -7.16 6.76 -5.37
CA GLY A 73 -7.93 7.02 -4.17
C GLY A 73 -7.95 8.48 -3.76
N VAL A 74 -8.36 8.71 -2.53
CA VAL A 74 -8.52 10.06 -1.95
C VAL A 74 -7.64 10.22 -0.73
N TYR A 75 -7.03 11.39 -0.64
CA TYR A 75 -6.30 11.83 0.53
C TYR A 75 -7.16 12.79 1.35
N TYR A 76 -7.22 12.55 2.64
CA TYR A 76 -8.03 13.27 3.61
C TYR A 76 -7.13 13.98 4.62
N GLY A 77 -7.49 15.21 4.97
CA GLY A 77 -6.99 15.85 6.18
C GLY A 77 -7.75 15.31 7.39
N VAL A 78 -7.01 14.88 8.40
CA VAL A 78 -7.56 14.41 9.69
C VAL A 78 -7.21 15.42 10.76
N MET A 79 -8.23 15.97 11.42
CA MET A 79 -8.08 16.94 12.48
C MET A 79 -8.98 16.53 13.67
N GLY A 80 -8.39 15.96 14.70
CA GLY A 80 -9.13 15.26 15.75
C GLY A 80 -9.93 14.08 15.14
N ALA A 81 -11.23 14.04 15.39
CA ALA A 81 -12.14 13.03 14.83
C ALA A 81 -12.77 13.43 13.47
N ARG A 82 -12.42 14.61 12.93
CA ARG A 82 -12.94 15.11 11.67
C ARG A 82 -12.04 14.73 10.52
N ILE A 83 -12.61 14.20 9.46
CA ILE A 83 -11.95 13.96 8.18
C ILE A 83 -12.52 14.89 7.11
N THR A 84 -11.64 15.42 6.25
CA THR A 84 -12.01 16.33 5.15
C THR A 84 -11.31 15.86 3.89
N PRO A 85 -12.00 15.59 2.78
CA PRO A 85 -11.35 15.24 1.53
C PRO A 85 -10.50 16.41 1.04
N LEU A 86 -9.30 16.11 0.54
CA LEU A 86 -8.33 17.13 0.10
C LEU A 86 -8.11 17.08 -1.40
N TYR A 87 -7.73 15.92 -1.90
CA TYR A 87 -7.39 15.70 -3.31
C TYR A 87 -7.39 14.21 -3.63
N GLY A 88 -7.48 13.90 -4.91
CA GLY A 88 -7.28 12.55 -5.42
C GLY A 88 -5.80 12.22 -5.60
N LEU A 89 -5.51 10.92 -5.62
CA LEU A 89 -4.17 10.40 -5.92
C LEU A 89 -4.29 9.30 -6.95
N SER A 90 -3.38 9.30 -7.93
CA SER A 90 -3.15 8.20 -8.87
C SER A 90 -1.68 7.87 -8.85
N ALA A 91 -1.31 6.63 -8.47
CA ALA A 91 0.06 6.22 -8.24
C ALA A 91 0.37 4.87 -8.90
N GLY A 92 1.59 4.75 -9.43
CA GLY A 92 2.16 3.50 -9.90
C GLY A 92 3.47 3.20 -9.19
N LEU A 93 3.55 2.04 -8.54
CA LEU A 93 4.75 1.53 -7.90
C LEU A 93 5.34 0.45 -8.81
N PHE A 94 6.38 0.80 -9.55
CA PHE A 94 7.06 -0.05 -10.53
C PHE A 94 8.13 -0.86 -9.84
N ARG A 95 8.11 -2.18 -10.03
CA ARG A 95 9.04 -3.10 -9.34
C ARG A 95 9.54 -4.20 -10.26
N GLN A 96 10.77 -4.62 -10.00
CA GLN A 96 11.37 -5.83 -10.55
C GLN A 96 12.03 -6.59 -9.40
N TYR A 97 11.84 -7.91 -9.33
CA TYR A 97 12.38 -8.78 -8.28
C TYR A 97 13.46 -9.68 -8.85
N ARG A 98 14.50 -9.97 -8.06
CA ARG A 98 15.52 -10.96 -8.39
C ARG A 98 15.76 -11.86 -7.20
N ARG A 99 15.73 -13.16 -7.45
CA ARG A 99 16.01 -14.15 -6.41
C ARG A 99 17.49 -14.11 -6.03
N ARG A 100 17.77 -14.22 -4.74
CA ARG A 100 19.10 -14.29 -4.15
C ARG A 100 19.51 -15.73 -3.89
N GLU A 101 20.80 -15.98 -3.72
CA GLU A 101 21.36 -17.30 -3.39
C GLU A 101 20.88 -17.81 -2.02
N ASP A 102 20.66 -16.90 -1.05
CA ASP A 102 20.13 -17.22 0.27
C ASP A 102 18.64 -17.56 0.29
N GLY A 103 17.97 -17.51 -0.86
CA GLY A 103 16.55 -17.78 -1.04
C GLY A 103 15.65 -16.55 -0.81
N GLY A 104 16.19 -15.41 -0.39
CA GLY A 104 15.50 -14.11 -0.36
C GLY A 104 15.35 -13.47 -1.73
N TYR A 105 14.90 -12.23 -1.75
CA TYR A 105 14.75 -11.44 -2.98
C TYR A 105 15.28 -10.02 -2.79
N ASP A 106 16.07 -9.56 -3.77
CA ASP A 106 16.25 -8.13 -3.98
C ASP A 106 15.13 -7.61 -4.88
N TYR A 107 14.69 -6.38 -4.66
CA TYR A 107 13.81 -5.70 -5.59
C TYR A 107 14.22 -4.26 -5.82
N ALA A 108 14.25 -3.89 -7.09
CA ALA A 108 14.36 -2.51 -7.52
C ALA A 108 12.95 -1.92 -7.63
N ASN A 109 12.79 -0.65 -7.22
CA ASN A 109 11.52 0.03 -7.31
C ASN A 109 11.68 1.53 -7.59
N PHE A 110 10.68 2.09 -8.25
CA PHE A 110 10.41 3.52 -8.28
C PHE A 110 8.91 3.76 -8.25
N GLU A 111 8.53 4.98 -7.92
CA GLU A 111 7.14 5.38 -7.81
C GLU A 111 6.86 6.64 -8.63
N LEU A 112 5.72 6.67 -9.34
CA LEU A 112 5.16 7.85 -9.97
C LEU A 112 3.83 8.20 -9.32
N VAL A 113 3.71 9.43 -8.83
CA VAL A 113 2.53 9.91 -8.13
C VAL A 113 2.01 11.17 -8.81
N TYR A 114 0.72 11.16 -9.12
CA TYR A 114 -0.04 12.28 -9.64
C TYR A 114 -1.13 12.66 -8.66
N VAL A 115 -1.17 13.95 -8.30
CA VAL A 115 -2.21 14.53 -7.46
C VAL A 115 -3.31 15.04 -8.38
N THR A 116 -4.57 14.69 -8.08
CA THR A 116 -5.71 14.98 -8.94
C THR A 116 -6.78 15.78 -8.19
N ASP A 117 -7.53 16.54 -8.95
CA ASP A 117 -8.73 17.22 -8.47
C ASP A 117 -9.85 16.19 -8.19
N LEU A 118 -10.60 16.37 -7.11
CA LEU A 118 -11.60 15.42 -6.65
C LEU A 118 -12.81 15.32 -7.58
N ASP A 119 -13.20 16.44 -8.20
CA ASP A 119 -14.43 16.51 -9.00
C ASP A 119 -14.17 16.10 -10.45
N SER A 120 -13.12 16.64 -11.05
CA SER A 120 -12.77 16.36 -12.45
C SER A 120 -11.91 15.12 -12.64
N GLY A 121 -11.14 14.74 -11.60
CA GLY A 121 -10.11 13.71 -11.66
C GLY A 121 -8.93 14.09 -12.57
N GLU A 122 -8.81 15.33 -13.05
CA GLU A 122 -7.65 15.83 -13.79
C GLU A 122 -6.52 16.20 -12.84
N LEU A 123 -5.32 16.47 -13.38
CA LEU A 123 -4.19 16.92 -12.57
C LEU A 123 -4.53 18.17 -11.80
N LEU A 124 -4.29 18.16 -10.50
CA LEU A 124 -4.48 19.32 -9.65
C LEU A 124 -3.28 20.27 -9.83
N GLU A 125 -3.52 21.42 -10.44
CA GLU A 125 -2.46 22.41 -10.68
C GLU A 125 -2.21 23.28 -9.47
N GLU A 126 -3.25 23.55 -8.67
CA GLU A 126 -3.19 24.37 -7.47
C GLU A 126 -4.05 23.75 -6.36
N PHE A 127 -3.51 23.63 -5.18
CA PHE A 127 -4.20 23.12 -3.99
C PHE A 127 -4.43 24.26 -3.00
N ARG A 128 -5.70 24.52 -2.68
CA ARG A 128 -6.08 25.42 -1.57
C ARG A 128 -6.42 24.59 -0.34
N ASN A 129 -5.59 24.72 0.70
CA ASN A 129 -5.81 23.97 1.94
C ASN A 129 -7.10 24.46 2.65
N PRO A 130 -8.06 23.57 2.93
CA PRO A 130 -9.34 23.96 3.54
C PRO A 130 -9.22 24.39 5.01
N TYR A 131 -8.07 24.13 5.65
CA TYR A 131 -7.84 24.51 7.05
C TYR A 131 -7.10 25.84 7.18
N SER A 132 -6.00 25.98 6.45
CA SER A 132 -5.14 27.18 6.54
C SER A 132 -5.49 28.27 5.52
N GLY A 133 -6.25 27.91 4.47
CA GLY A 133 -6.52 28.79 3.33
C GLY A 133 -5.32 29.04 2.41
N LYS A 134 -4.13 28.54 2.79
CA LYS A 134 -2.91 28.70 1.98
C LYS A 134 -3.02 27.91 0.68
N VAL A 135 -2.34 28.44 -0.33
CA VAL A 135 -2.30 27.85 -1.67
C VAL A 135 -0.92 27.30 -1.93
N GLY A 136 -0.84 26.09 -2.51
CA GLY A 136 0.41 25.48 -2.91
C GLY A 136 0.26 24.68 -4.20
N LYS A 137 1.39 24.37 -4.83
CA LYS A 137 1.42 23.63 -6.08
C LYS A 137 1.80 22.18 -5.80
N PRO A 138 0.91 21.18 -6.06
CA PRO A 138 1.24 19.77 -5.93
C PRO A 138 2.37 19.37 -6.88
N PRO A 139 3.38 18.63 -6.42
CA PRO A 139 4.42 18.14 -7.30
C PRO A 139 3.92 16.95 -8.13
N GLN A 140 4.43 16.81 -9.36
CA GLN A 140 4.35 15.59 -10.12
C GLN A 140 5.58 14.75 -9.74
N THR A 141 5.39 13.78 -8.87
CA THR A 141 6.50 13.16 -8.14
C THR A 141 6.97 11.87 -8.78
N ARG A 142 8.29 11.77 -8.98
CA ARG A 142 8.99 10.50 -9.22
C ARG A 142 9.95 10.25 -8.07
N LEU A 143 9.77 9.14 -7.37
CA LEU A 143 10.61 8.70 -6.27
C LEU A 143 11.39 7.46 -6.67
N GLY A 144 12.67 7.40 -6.35
CA GLY A 144 13.57 6.33 -6.73
C GLY A 144 14.30 6.59 -8.06
N PRO A 145 14.93 5.56 -8.69
CA PRO A 145 14.87 4.16 -8.30
C PRO A 145 15.71 3.83 -7.06
N SER A 146 15.29 2.82 -6.31
CA SER A 146 15.98 2.31 -5.14
C SER A 146 15.95 0.78 -5.11
N ARG A 147 16.91 0.15 -4.40
CA ARG A 147 16.95 -1.29 -4.17
C ARG A 147 16.72 -1.59 -2.69
N LEU A 148 15.93 -2.62 -2.43
CA LEU A 148 15.65 -3.16 -1.10
C LEU A 148 15.76 -4.69 -1.16
N THR A 149 15.99 -5.30 0.00
CA THR A 149 16.10 -6.76 0.13
C THR A 149 15.00 -7.29 1.04
N ILE A 150 14.33 -8.35 0.62
CA ILE A 150 13.44 -9.16 1.44
C ILE A 150 14.17 -10.46 1.79
N THR A 151 14.43 -10.68 3.07
CA THR A 151 15.08 -11.90 3.55
C THR A 151 14.15 -13.10 3.49
N PRO A 152 14.65 -14.35 3.57
CA PRO A 152 13.81 -15.55 3.69
C PRO A 152 12.86 -15.51 4.89
N ALA A 153 13.20 -14.74 5.93
CA ALA A 153 12.35 -14.52 7.11
C ALA A 153 11.29 -13.43 6.95
N LEU A 154 11.11 -12.87 5.71
CA LEU A 154 10.17 -11.78 5.40
C LEU A 154 10.52 -10.44 6.07
N GLU A 155 11.78 -10.25 6.43
CA GLU A 155 12.29 -8.97 6.89
C GLU A 155 12.75 -8.12 5.71
N VAL A 156 12.51 -6.82 5.75
CA VAL A 156 13.00 -5.89 4.74
C VAL A 156 14.22 -5.18 5.27
N ALA A 157 15.38 -5.45 4.64
CA ALA A 157 16.60 -4.71 4.90
C ALA A 157 16.49 -3.31 4.29
N ARG A 158 16.67 -2.28 5.12
CA ARG A 158 16.61 -0.88 4.72
C ARG A 158 17.98 -0.28 4.57
N PRO A 159 18.15 0.70 3.66
CA PRO A 159 19.34 1.54 3.66
C PRO A 159 19.52 2.23 5.03
N ALA A 160 20.77 2.36 5.48
CA ALA A 160 21.10 2.93 6.79
C ALA A 160 20.47 4.32 7.04
N ALA A 161 20.31 5.13 5.99
CA ALA A 161 19.67 6.45 6.07
C ALA A 161 18.21 6.41 6.54
N PHE A 162 17.52 5.26 6.41
CA PHE A 162 16.13 5.06 6.84
C PHE A 162 16.01 4.10 8.04
N ALA A 163 17.13 3.65 8.59
CA ALA A 163 17.19 2.80 9.78
C ALA A 163 17.18 3.63 11.08
N THR A 164 16.28 4.61 11.17
CA THR A 164 16.14 5.49 12.33
C THR A 164 15.33 4.82 13.45
N PRO A 165 15.52 5.20 14.73
CA PRO A 165 14.69 4.68 15.82
C PRO A 165 13.20 4.85 15.54
N GLY A 166 12.41 3.80 15.77
CA GLY A 166 10.98 3.77 15.49
C GLY A 166 10.60 3.45 14.04
N SER A 167 11.57 3.40 13.11
CA SER A 167 11.33 2.93 11.74
C SER A 167 11.28 1.40 11.68
N PHE A 168 10.30 0.88 10.94
CA PHE A 168 10.18 -0.55 10.67
C PHE A 168 9.57 -0.80 9.28
N HIS A 169 9.77 -2.03 8.77
CA HIS A 169 9.10 -2.52 7.58
C HIS A 169 8.94 -4.04 7.75
N ARG A 170 7.72 -4.52 7.72
CA ARG A 170 7.40 -5.93 7.98
C ARG A 170 6.20 -6.40 7.20
N PHE A 171 6.12 -7.71 7.01
CA PHE A 171 4.95 -8.39 6.49
C PHE A 171 4.27 -9.18 7.61
N ARG A 172 2.95 -9.05 7.72
CA ARG A 172 2.14 -9.86 8.63
C ARG A 172 1.98 -11.26 8.05
N ALA A 173 1.77 -12.24 8.94
CA ALA A 173 1.41 -13.58 8.49
C ALA A 173 0.18 -13.53 7.56
N PRO A 174 0.16 -14.31 6.47
CA PRO A 174 -0.98 -14.40 5.59
C PRO A 174 -2.25 -14.78 6.36
N ARG A 175 -3.35 -14.11 6.04
CA ARG A 175 -4.67 -14.46 6.55
C ARG A 175 -5.48 -15.06 5.43
N VAL A 176 -6.07 -16.22 5.65
CA VAL A 176 -6.97 -16.90 4.71
C VAL A 176 -8.41 -16.68 5.14
N VAL A 177 -9.23 -16.16 4.25
CA VAL A 177 -10.66 -15.92 4.48
C VAL A 177 -11.42 -16.47 3.27
N GLY A 178 -12.09 -17.62 3.44
CA GLY A 178 -12.70 -18.34 2.31
C GLY A 178 -11.64 -18.72 1.27
N ASP A 179 -11.83 -18.27 0.03
CA ASP A 179 -10.90 -18.52 -1.07
C ASP A 179 -9.84 -17.43 -1.24
N ASP A 180 -9.82 -16.44 -0.38
CA ASP A 180 -8.90 -15.32 -0.46
C ASP A 180 -7.71 -15.47 0.50
N VAL A 181 -6.53 -15.09 0.01
CA VAL A 181 -5.31 -14.91 0.79
C VAL A 181 -5.01 -13.42 0.88
N TRP A 182 -4.81 -12.94 2.09
CA TRP A 182 -4.50 -11.56 2.40
C TRP A 182 -3.12 -11.47 3.03
N ILE A 183 -2.25 -10.61 2.48
CA ILE A 183 -0.94 -10.30 3.05
C ILE A 183 -0.88 -8.80 3.32
N THR A 184 -0.55 -8.41 4.55
CA THR A 184 -0.41 -7.01 4.94
C THR A 184 1.07 -6.66 5.08
N GLU A 185 1.47 -5.60 4.40
CA GLU A 185 2.76 -4.93 4.49
C GLU A 185 2.58 -3.67 5.33
N GLU A 186 3.38 -3.52 6.37
CA GLU A 186 3.38 -2.35 7.24
C GLU A 186 4.76 -1.70 7.22
N SER A 187 4.80 -0.41 7.01
CA SER A 187 6.03 0.36 7.12
C SER A 187 5.84 1.65 7.91
N ALA A 188 6.84 2.01 8.69
CA ALA A 188 6.97 3.29 9.34
C ALA A 188 8.37 3.85 9.11
N VAL A 189 8.44 5.12 8.77
CA VAL A 189 9.69 5.84 8.62
C VAL A 189 9.64 7.11 9.43
N GLN A 190 10.69 7.31 10.23
CA GLN A 190 10.95 8.55 10.94
C GLN A 190 12.21 9.15 10.33
N ALA A 191 12.08 10.03 9.35
CA ALA A 191 13.22 10.68 8.74
C ALA A 191 13.75 11.78 9.66
N PRO A 192 15.06 11.79 9.98
CA PRO A 192 15.65 12.80 10.85
C PRO A 192 15.73 14.16 10.14
N PRO A 193 16.06 15.24 10.89
CA PRO A 193 16.39 16.51 10.29
C PRO A 193 17.47 16.37 9.19
N PRO A 194 17.40 17.17 8.12
CA PRO A 194 16.47 18.27 7.87
C PRO A 194 15.10 17.86 7.34
N MET A 195 14.88 16.57 7.01
CA MET A 195 13.62 16.12 6.41
C MET A 195 12.43 16.20 7.37
N ASN A 196 12.63 15.94 8.68
CA ASN A 196 11.58 15.97 9.71
C ASN A 196 10.26 15.34 9.27
N PHE A 197 10.36 14.20 8.60
CA PHE A 197 9.26 13.60 7.91
C PHE A 197 8.93 12.24 8.51
N ALA A 198 7.68 12.07 8.89
CA ALA A 198 7.15 10.79 9.37
C ALA A 198 6.04 10.29 8.46
N PHE A 199 6.10 9.01 8.12
CA PHE A 199 4.99 8.36 7.46
C PHE A 199 4.82 6.93 7.99
N ASN A 200 3.58 6.49 8.02
CA ASN A 200 3.21 5.10 8.24
C ASN A 200 2.38 4.66 7.05
N GLU A 201 2.62 3.46 6.57
CA GLU A 201 1.92 2.92 5.42
C GLU A 201 1.45 1.51 5.73
N VAL A 202 0.22 1.22 5.32
CA VAL A 202 -0.34 -0.11 5.37
C VAL A 202 -0.82 -0.46 3.96
N LEU A 203 -0.15 -1.44 3.34
CA LEU A 203 -0.61 -2.04 2.10
C LEU A 203 -1.20 -3.41 2.41
N THR A 204 -2.29 -3.74 1.76
CA THR A 204 -2.87 -5.08 1.86
C THR A 204 -3.08 -5.64 0.45
N TYR A 205 -2.47 -6.78 0.20
CA TYR A 205 -2.57 -7.52 -1.05
C TYR A 205 -3.58 -8.64 -0.87
N ARG A 206 -4.45 -8.85 -1.86
CA ARG A 206 -5.45 -9.91 -1.90
C ARG A 206 -5.33 -10.69 -3.20
N ALA A 207 -5.24 -12.01 -3.11
CA ALA A 207 -5.28 -12.92 -4.25
C ALA A 207 -6.10 -14.17 -3.92
N SER A 208 -6.58 -14.88 -4.95
CA SER A 208 -7.30 -16.12 -4.72
C SER A 208 -6.35 -17.28 -4.37
N ARG A 209 -6.79 -18.19 -3.50
CA ARG A 209 -6.07 -19.44 -3.21
C ARG A 209 -5.87 -20.28 -4.47
N LYS A 210 -6.85 -20.27 -5.37
CA LYS A 210 -6.80 -20.99 -6.64
C LYS A 210 -5.64 -20.48 -7.52
N ASP A 211 -5.47 -19.17 -7.64
CA ASP A 211 -4.37 -18.61 -8.44
C ASP A 211 -3.02 -18.88 -7.78
N LEU A 212 -2.95 -18.82 -6.44
CA LEU A 212 -1.73 -19.18 -5.71
C LEU A 212 -1.40 -20.67 -5.76
N ALA A 213 -2.39 -21.57 -5.92
CA ALA A 213 -2.16 -23.00 -6.10
C ALA A 213 -1.56 -23.34 -7.47
N ASP A 214 -1.77 -22.52 -8.48
CA ASP A 214 -1.14 -22.70 -9.79
C ASP A 214 0.34 -22.35 -9.74
N ARG A 215 1.18 -23.34 -9.47
CA ARG A 215 2.65 -23.20 -9.33
C ARG A 215 3.37 -22.76 -10.61
N LYS A 216 2.70 -22.80 -11.77
CA LYS A 216 3.27 -22.35 -13.04
C LYS A 216 3.24 -20.83 -13.20
N ARG A 217 2.42 -20.13 -12.42
CA ARG A 217 2.31 -18.68 -12.48
C ARG A 217 3.38 -18.01 -11.62
N GLY A 218 4.31 -17.30 -12.22
CA GLY A 218 5.29 -16.49 -11.52
C GLY A 218 4.70 -15.24 -10.87
N HIS A 219 3.55 -14.76 -11.38
CA HIS A 219 2.72 -13.68 -10.85
C HIS A 219 1.25 -14.12 -10.82
N VAL A 220 0.48 -13.64 -9.85
CA VAL A 220 -0.97 -13.92 -9.72
C VAL A 220 -1.78 -12.63 -9.71
N PRO A 221 -3.00 -12.63 -10.29
CA PRO A 221 -3.90 -11.49 -10.20
C PRO A 221 -4.07 -11.05 -8.74
N THR A 222 -3.80 -9.79 -8.45
CA THR A 222 -3.77 -9.29 -7.08
C THR A 222 -4.42 -7.93 -7.01
N GLU A 223 -5.35 -7.77 -6.07
CA GLU A 223 -5.87 -6.48 -5.64
C GLU A 223 -4.96 -5.92 -4.54
N VAL A 224 -4.86 -4.61 -4.46
CA VAL A 224 -4.06 -3.94 -3.44
C VAL A 224 -4.82 -2.73 -2.88
N SER A 225 -4.78 -2.57 -1.56
CA SER A 225 -5.18 -1.34 -0.89
C SER A 225 -3.96 -0.67 -0.26
N PHE A 226 -3.99 0.66 -0.19
CA PHE A 226 -2.91 1.47 0.35
C PHE A 226 -3.48 2.56 1.25
N ASN A 227 -3.13 2.51 2.53
CA ASN A 227 -3.66 3.40 3.55
C ASN A 227 -2.50 4.07 4.31
N PRO A 228 -1.89 5.13 3.74
CA PRO A 228 -0.84 5.87 4.41
C PRO A 228 -1.40 6.87 5.42
N VAL A 229 -0.69 7.02 6.54
CA VAL A 229 -0.84 8.14 7.47
C VAL A 229 0.46 8.93 7.45
N ILE A 230 0.40 10.17 6.96
CA ILE A 230 1.57 11.00 6.72
C ILE A 230 1.43 12.38 7.35
N GLY A 231 2.56 13.00 7.67
CA GLY A 231 2.60 14.42 8.00
C GLY A 231 2.23 15.29 6.80
N TRP A 232 1.79 16.50 7.07
CA TRP A 232 1.53 17.49 6.03
C TRP A 232 2.79 17.78 5.22
N ARG A 233 2.65 17.77 3.91
CA ARG A 233 3.75 18.15 3.00
C ARG A 233 3.88 19.66 2.95
N PRO A 234 5.09 20.23 2.70
CA PRO A 234 5.28 21.67 2.62
C PRO A 234 4.32 22.38 1.66
N TRP A 235 4.08 21.81 0.48
CA TRP A 235 3.17 22.38 -0.51
C TRP A 235 1.69 22.41 -0.07
N GLN A 236 1.32 21.69 0.97
CA GLN A 236 -0.03 21.68 1.52
C GLN A 236 -0.30 22.87 2.46
N GLY A 237 0.71 23.66 2.79
CA GLY A 237 0.53 24.96 3.45
C GLY A 237 0.06 24.89 4.92
N MET A 238 0.42 23.84 5.65
CA MET A 238 0.07 23.71 7.10
C MET A 238 1.17 24.22 8.03
N GLU A 239 2.29 24.70 7.51
CA GLU A 239 3.36 25.26 8.34
C GLU A 239 2.88 26.49 9.11
N GLY A 240 3.13 26.49 10.42
CA GLY A 240 2.68 27.57 11.35
C GLY A 240 1.17 27.59 11.57
N PHE A 241 0.42 26.55 11.19
CA PHE A 241 -0.99 26.45 11.51
C PHE A 241 -1.19 26.10 12.99
N GLU A 242 -1.82 27.02 13.73
CA GLU A 242 -2.18 26.83 15.13
C GLU A 242 -3.55 26.17 15.25
N GLY A 243 -3.56 24.86 15.44
CA GLY A 243 -4.78 24.06 15.54
C GLY A 243 -4.52 22.73 16.26
N PRO A 244 -5.55 21.89 16.42
CA PRO A 244 -5.37 20.57 16.99
C PRO A 244 -4.39 19.73 16.15
N PRO A 245 -3.74 18.71 16.76
CA PRO A 245 -2.89 17.79 16.05
C PRO A 245 -3.60 17.22 14.82
N SER A 246 -2.91 17.23 13.69
CA SER A 246 -3.49 16.85 12.40
C SER A 246 -2.48 16.13 11.53
N HIS A 247 -3.00 15.31 10.60
CA HIS A 247 -2.23 14.54 9.66
C HIS A 247 -3.04 14.30 8.38
N VAL A 248 -2.43 13.66 7.39
CA VAL A 248 -3.09 13.27 6.15
C VAL A 248 -3.24 11.76 6.13
N LEU A 249 -4.42 11.28 5.79
CA LEU A 249 -4.78 9.88 5.59
C LEU A 249 -5.08 9.63 4.11
N GLY A 250 -4.41 8.67 3.50
CA GLY A 250 -4.78 8.15 2.19
C GLY A 250 -5.70 6.94 2.30
N VAL A 251 -6.67 6.84 1.40
CA VAL A 251 -7.50 5.65 1.20
C VAL A 251 -7.48 5.35 -0.29
N CYS A 252 -6.61 4.43 -0.70
CA CYS A 252 -6.39 4.09 -2.10
C CYS A 252 -6.58 2.59 -2.32
N ASN A 253 -7.09 2.24 -3.47
CA ASN A 253 -7.27 0.86 -3.90
C ASN A 253 -6.80 0.70 -5.34
N GLY A 254 -6.48 -0.52 -5.72
CA GLY A 254 -6.04 -0.81 -7.07
C GLY A 254 -5.69 -2.27 -7.29
N ARG A 255 -4.82 -2.49 -8.24
CA ARG A 255 -4.41 -3.84 -8.65
C ARG A 255 -2.94 -3.87 -9.05
N VAL A 256 -2.39 -5.05 -9.05
CA VAL A 256 -1.05 -5.32 -9.61
C VAL A 256 -1.21 -5.71 -11.08
N VAL A 257 -0.47 -5.02 -11.95
CA VAL A 257 -0.43 -5.27 -13.41
C VAL A 257 1.01 -5.56 -13.83
N THR A 258 1.19 -6.11 -15.03
CA THR A 258 2.50 -6.60 -15.50
C THR A 258 3.04 -5.81 -16.68
N SER A 259 2.28 -4.83 -17.16
CA SER A 259 2.72 -3.95 -18.23
C SER A 259 2.18 -2.53 -18.11
N THR A 260 2.82 -1.58 -18.77
CA THR A 260 2.39 -0.18 -18.80
C THR A 260 1.10 0.03 -19.60
N GLU A 261 0.79 -0.87 -20.54
CA GLU A 261 -0.43 -0.83 -21.35
C GLU A 261 -1.70 -1.12 -20.53
N GLU A 262 -1.56 -1.85 -19.42
CA GLU A 262 -2.67 -2.15 -18.51
C GLU A 262 -3.03 -0.98 -17.57
N LEU A 263 -2.19 0.08 -17.53
CA LEU A 263 -2.46 1.29 -16.75
C LEU A 263 -3.61 2.09 -17.38
N PRO A 264 -4.40 2.83 -16.59
CA PRO A 264 -5.47 3.66 -17.14
C PRO A 264 -4.97 4.66 -18.18
N PRO A 265 -5.74 4.93 -19.24
CA PRO A 265 -5.31 5.82 -20.33
C PRO A 265 -4.92 7.23 -19.84
N ARG A 266 -5.65 7.75 -18.83
CA ARG A 266 -5.37 9.06 -18.23
C ARG A 266 -4.00 9.07 -17.54
N TYR A 267 -3.70 8.04 -16.73
CA TYR A 267 -2.40 7.90 -16.07
C TYR A 267 -1.26 7.78 -17.09
N GLN A 268 -1.45 7.01 -18.16
CA GLN A 268 -0.47 6.92 -19.25
C GLN A 268 -0.26 8.27 -19.94
N ALA A 269 -1.32 9.06 -20.15
CA ALA A 269 -1.22 10.38 -20.77
C ALA A 269 -0.37 11.34 -19.90
N TRP A 270 -0.59 11.37 -18.59
CA TRP A 270 0.24 12.15 -17.67
C TRP A 270 1.69 11.64 -17.64
N THR A 271 1.88 10.31 -17.58
CA THR A 271 3.22 9.72 -17.60
C THR A 271 3.96 10.06 -18.91
N ARG A 272 3.27 10.05 -20.04
CA ARG A 272 3.86 10.48 -21.34
C ARG A 272 4.28 11.96 -21.32
N ARG A 273 3.50 12.81 -20.64
CA ARG A 273 3.77 14.24 -20.52
C ARG A 273 4.99 14.54 -19.64
N PHE A 274 5.14 13.85 -18.51
CA PHE A 274 6.13 14.21 -17.47
C PHE A 274 7.30 13.22 -17.37
N HIS A 275 7.09 11.97 -17.75
CA HIS A 275 8.02 10.85 -17.55
C HIS A 275 7.95 9.87 -18.72
N ALA A 276 8.10 10.35 -19.95
CA ALA A 276 7.97 9.55 -21.17
C ALA A 276 8.93 8.35 -21.21
N ASP A 277 10.10 8.47 -20.58
CA ASP A 277 11.08 7.40 -20.42
C ASP A 277 10.51 6.17 -19.70
N VAL A 278 9.59 6.37 -18.76
CA VAL A 278 8.95 5.28 -18.01
C VAL A 278 8.04 4.44 -18.88
N LEU A 279 7.28 5.06 -19.78
CA LEU A 279 6.42 4.31 -20.71
C LEU A 279 7.23 3.63 -21.82
N ALA A 280 8.35 4.21 -22.22
CA ALA A 280 9.20 3.66 -23.26
C ALA A 280 9.95 2.41 -22.78
N ASP A 281 10.52 2.45 -21.56
CA ASP A 281 11.27 1.33 -21.00
C ASP A 281 11.39 1.48 -19.46
N PRO A 282 10.40 1.00 -18.70
CA PRO A 282 10.44 1.08 -17.24
C PRO A 282 11.57 0.25 -16.61
N LEU A 283 12.01 -0.83 -17.27
CA LEU A 283 13.14 -1.63 -16.77
C LEU A 283 14.45 -0.88 -16.88
N LYS A 284 14.64 -0.07 -17.93
CA LYS A 284 15.79 0.85 -18.04
C LYS A 284 15.79 1.90 -16.92
N VAL A 285 14.62 2.38 -16.51
CA VAL A 285 14.48 3.29 -15.37
C VAL A 285 14.87 2.62 -14.06
N LEU A 286 14.61 1.31 -13.89
CA LEU A 286 15.01 0.53 -12.72
C LEU A 286 16.49 0.14 -12.73
N ALA A 287 17.14 0.08 -13.89
CA ALA A 287 18.51 -0.43 -14.02
C ALA A 287 19.55 0.21 -13.08
N PRO A 288 19.53 1.55 -12.80
CA PRO A 288 20.48 2.16 -11.87
C PRO A 288 20.39 1.61 -10.43
N ALA A 289 19.22 1.14 -9.99
CA ALA A 289 19.07 0.53 -8.67
C ALA A 289 19.81 -0.81 -8.56
N TRP A 290 19.96 -1.53 -9.65
CA TRP A 290 20.71 -2.80 -9.69
C TRP A 290 22.22 -2.61 -9.71
N ALA A 291 22.69 -1.44 -10.12
CA ALA A 291 24.13 -1.10 -10.12
C ALA A 291 24.64 -0.59 -8.75
N GLN A 292 23.72 -0.32 -7.81
CA GLN A 292 24.10 0.09 -6.45
C GLN A 292 24.64 -1.12 -5.67
N PRO A 293 25.75 -0.95 -4.93
CA PRO A 293 26.33 -2.02 -4.12
C PRO A 293 25.43 -2.51 -2.99
#